data_632343745d8c8564bbbe0399b0f5d1c3
#
_entry.id   632343745d8c8564bbbe0399b0f5d1c3
#
_cell.length_a   1.000
_cell.length_b   1.000
_cell.length_c   1.000
_cell.angle_alpha   90.00
_cell.angle_beta   90.00
_cell.angle_gamma   90.00
#
_symmetry.space_group_name_H-M   'P 1'
#
loop_
_entity.id
_entity.type
_entity.pdbx_description
1 polymer ?
#
loop_
_entity_poly.entity_id
_entity_poly.type
_entity_poly.pdbx_seq_one_letter_code
_entity_poly.pdbx_strand_id
1 'polypeptide(L)'
;RVNDKFAPLLEVFQLWNNLLPKYWIAGKDTTVDEILSLFRDKCPFKVFLNEKPGKYCMLVRILADCEYRYVHSMEVYAGKDGTTPESRGPREVVKRLIAPIKNTGRNVTTDRYYTSVELAEDLYSDYNTTLVGTMRNNRKHIPEELKTTTGRDLYSSKFAFTDPASQKPPVTLVSYIPKPKRNLIMLSSQHHDAKVMEEGKNKSDINATKGSVDTIDQMARKYTTKRSTQRWPLSMFYTLIDIACINAYTL
;
A
#
# COMPACT_ATOMS: atom_id res chain seq x y z
N ARG A 1 19.11 5.30 22.29
CA ARG A 1 19.13 3.83 22.02
C ARG A 1 18.11 3.05 22.86
N VAL A 2 17.72 3.52 24.03
CA VAL A 2 16.78 2.78 24.89
C VAL A 2 15.34 2.79 24.35
N ASN A 3 14.95 3.83 23.61
CA ASN A 3 13.57 4.03 23.13
C ASN A 3 13.36 3.74 21.63
N ASP A 4 14.42 3.64 20.83
CA ASP A 4 14.33 3.33 19.40
C ASP A 4 14.89 1.94 19.09
N LYS A 5 13.98 1.01 18.82
CA LYS A 5 14.31 -0.39 18.50
C LYS A 5 15.03 -0.53 17.16
N PHE A 6 14.89 0.44 16.26
CA PHE A 6 15.51 0.44 14.93
C PHE A 6 16.85 1.19 14.88
N ALA A 7 17.26 1.83 15.97
CA ALA A 7 18.48 2.63 16.09
C ALA A 7 19.75 2.01 15.42
N PRO A 8 20.01 0.68 15.46
CA PRO A 8 21.19 0.09 14.83
C PRO A 8 21.30 0.29 13.31
N LEU A 9 20.19 0.56 12.62
CA LEU A 9 20.15 0.76 11.17
C LEU A 9 19.60 2.13 10.77
N LEU A 10 19.16 2.94 11.73
CA LEU A 10 18.39 4.16 11.46
C LEU A 10 19.12 5.12 10.51
N GLU A 11 20.39 5.42 10.77
CA GLU A 11 21.19 6.38 9.97
C GLU A 11 21.34 5.88 8.52
N VAL A 12 21.73 4.63 8.33
CA VAL A 12 21.89 4.03 6.99
C VAL A 12 20.57 3.99 6.26
N PHE A 13 19.49 3.61 6.95
CA PHE A 13 18.14 3.57 6.39
C PHE A 13 17.66 4.96 5.96
N GLN A 14 17.82 5.97 6.80
CA GLN A 14 17.41 7.33 6.49
C GLN A 14 18.19 7.91 5.32
N LEU A 15 19.53 7.74 5.32
CA LEU A 15 20.37 8.16 4.21
C LEU A 15 19.89 7.56 2.89
N TRP A 16 19.68 6.26 2.88
CA TRP A 16 19.19 5.55 1.71
C TRP A 16 17.80 6.00 1.29
N ASN A 17 16.83 6.00 2.20
CA ASN A 17 15.44 6.36 1.89
C ASN A 17 15.32 7.78 1.32
N ASN A 18 16.17 8.71 1.78
CA ASN A 18 16.23 10.08 1.26
C ASN A 18 16.86 10.19 -0.15
N LEU A 19 17.59 9.16 -0.59
CA LEU A 19 18.16 9.11 -1.94
C LEU A 19 17.20 8.55 -2.98
N LEU A 20 16.32 7.62 -2.60
CA LEU A 20 15.43 6.92 -3.53
C LEU A 20 14.66 7.86 -4.48
N PRO A 21 13.97 8.91 -4.01
CA PRO A 21 13.21 9.80 -4.88
C PRO A 21 14.07 10.71 -5.77
N LYS A 22 15.39 10.73 -5.58
CA LYS A 22 16.30 11.57 -6.39
C LYS A 22 16.73 10.92 -7.69
N TYR A 23 16.66 9.60 -7.77
CA TYR A 23 17.14 8.85 -8.94
C TYR A 23 16.04 8.44 -9.91
N TRP A 24 14.78 8.53 -9.50
CA TRP A 24 13.65 8.15 -10.34
C TRP A 24 12.45 9.07 -10.12
N ILE A 25 11.85 9.52 -11.22
CA ILE A 25 10.57 10.24 -11.18
C ILE A 25 9.45 9.21 -11.32
N ALA A 26 8.57 9.11 -10.32
CA ALA A 26 7.46 8.17 -10.33
C ALA A 26 6.57 8.37 -11.57
N GLY A 27 6.07 7.28 -12.13
CA GLY A 27 5.04 7.29 -13.15
C GLY A 27 3.69 7.82 -12.62
N LYS A 28 2.67 7.74 -13.44
CA LYS A 28 1.31 8.21 -13.09
C LYS A 28 0.71 7.45 -11.91
N ASP A 29 0.91 6.14 -11.88
CA ASP A 29 0.33 5.24 -10.90
C ASP A 29 1.42 4.67 -9.97
N THR A 30 1.17 4.78 -8.68
CA THR A 30 2.01 4.24 -7.61
C THR A 30 1.20 3.32 -6.71
N THR A 31 1.87 2.49 -5.93
CA THR A 31 1.20 1.58 -4.99
C THR A 31 1.89 1.58 -3.63
N VAL A 32 1.09 1.49 -2.57
CA VAL A 32 1.56 1.30 -1.19
C VAL A 32 1.15 -0.09 -0.73
N ASP A 33 2.15 -0.89 -0.34
CA ASP A 33 1.95 -2.23 0.23
C ASP A 33 3.15 -2.64 1.10
N GLU A 34 3.21 -3.89 1.59
CA GLU A 34 4.27 -4.39 2.45
C GLU A 34 5.17 -5.43 1.78
N ILE A 35 6.48 -5.31 2.03
CA ILE A 35 7.46 -6.37 1.80
C ILE A 35 7.73 -7.08 3.13
N LEU A 36 7.79 -8.41 3.08
CA LEU A 36 8.01 -9.26 4.25
C LEU A 36 9.45 -9.78 4.28
N SER A 37 10.31 -9.13 5.07
CA SER A 37 11.67 -9.61 5.32
C SER A 37 11.64 -10.76 6.32
N LEU A 38 11.71 -12.00 5.82
CA LEU A 38 11.60 -13.20 6.66
C LEU A 38 12.73 -13.26 7.69
N PHE A 39 12.36 -13.44 8.97
CA PHE A 39 13.32 -13.53 10.08
C PHE A 39 12.70 -14.24 11.28
N ARG A 40 13.35 -15.29 11.81
CA ARG A 40 12.82 -16.13 12.89
C ARG A 40 13.46 -15.85 14.26
N ASP A 41 14.70 -15.39 14.28
CA ASP A 41 15.46 -15.17 15.51
C ASP A 41 14.97 -13.95 16.31
N LYS A 42 15.71 -13.53 17.31
CA LYS A 42 15.33 -12.43 18.20
C LYS A 42 15.34 -11.09 17.49
N CYS A 43 14.15 -10.46 17.40
CA CYS A 43 13.97 -9.11 16.90
C CYS A 43 12.86 -8.42 17.72
N PRO A 44 13.07 -7.19 18.23
CA PRO A 44 12.13 -6.51 19.13
C PRO A 44 10.84 -6.04 18.46
N PHE A 45 10.76 -6.06 17.12
CA PHE A 45 9.61 -5.63 16.33
C PHE A 45 9.19 -6.67 15.27
N LYS A 46 9.62 -7.91 15.45
CA LYS A 46 9.18 -9.02 14.60
C LYS A 46 7.67 -9.22 14.69
N VAL A 47 7.02 -9.38 13.54
CA VAL A 47 5.58 -9.67 13.42
C VAL A 47 5.33 -11.14 13.12
N PHE A 48 4.19 -11.62 13.60
CA PHE A 48 3.67 -12.94 13.27
C PHE A 48 2.43 -12.79 12.38
N LEU A 49 2.48 -13.37 11.17
CA LEU A 49 1.42 -13.33 10.17
C LEU A 49 0.97 -14.77 9.86
N ASN A 50 -0.13 -15.20 10.47
CA ASN A 50 -0.59 -16.60 10.35
C ASN A 50 -0.96 -16.99 8.91
N GLU A 51 -1.49 -16.04 8.13
CA GLU A 51 -1.97 -16.29 6.75
C GLU A 51 -0.84 -16.30 5.71
N LYS A 52 0.38 -15.95 6.07
CA LYS A 52 1.52 -15.90 5.14
C LYS A 52 2.44 -17.11 5.32
N PRO A 53 3.00 -17.69 4.25
CA PRO A 53 3.88 -18.86 4.33
C PRO A 53 5.09 -18.66 5.25
N GLY A 54 5.68 -17.47 5.23
CA GLY A 54 6.77 -17.08 6.12
C GLY A 54 6.23 -16.37 7.35
N LYS A 55 5.69 -17.10 8.31
CA LYS A 55 4.92 -16.59 9.46
C LYS A 55 5.62 -15.49 10.28
N TYR A 56 6.96 -15.53 10.39
CA TYR A 56 7.74 -14.55 11.16
C TYR A 56 8.55 -13.65 10.23
N CYS A 57 8.34 -12.35 10.32
CA CYS A 57 9.02 -11.38 9.47
C CYS A 57 9.23 -10.03 10.17
N MET A 58 10.11 -9.24 9.61
CA MET A 58 10.18 -7.80 9.78
C MET A 58 9.39 -7.17 8.64
N LEU A 59 8.49 -6.25 8.94
CA LEU A 59 7.57 -5.66 7.98
C LEU A 59 8.15 -4.34 7.47
N VAL A 60 8.28 -4.22 6.15
CA VAL A 60 8.71 -3.00 5.46
C VAL A 60 7.58 -2.52 4.57
N ARG A 61 7.06 -1.35 4.84
CA ARG A 61 6.05 -0.69 4.01
C ARG A 61 6.74 0.12 2.95
N ILE A 62 6.26 0.07 1.72
CA ILE A 62 6.89 0.75 0.61
C ILE A 62 5.89 1.51 -0.24
N LEU A 63 6.37 2.60 -0.85
CA LEU A 63 5.76 3.23 -2.02
C LEU A 63 6.55 2.81 -3.24
N ALA A 64 5.90 2.23 -4.24
CA ALA A 64 6.54 1.79 -5.47
C ALA A 64 5.82 2.29 -6.72
N ASP A 65 6.56 2.49 -7.79
CA ASP A 65 6.07 2.71 -9.14
C ASP A 65 5.37 1.44 -9.65
N CYS A 66 4.19 1.59 -10.26
CA CYS A 66 3.41 0.45 -10.73
C CYS A 66 3.95 -0.14 -12.02
N GLU A 67 4.50 0.66 -12.91
CA GLU A 67 4.99 0.23 -14.21
C GLU A 67 6.41 -0.32 -14.11
N TYR A 68 7.31 0.45 -13.51
CA TYR A 68 8.74 0.15 -13.47
C TYR A 68 9.18 -0.57 -12.19
N ARG A 69 8.31 -0.68 -11.19
CA ARG A 69 8.59 -1.37 -9.90
C ARG A 69 9.71 -0.72 -9.09
N TYR A 70 9.99 0.56 -9.32
CA TYR A 70 10.97 1.31 -8.56
C TYR A 70 10.41 1.66 -7.17
N VAL A 71 11.15 1.39 -6.12
CA VAL A 71 10.78 1.74 -4.74
C VAL A 71 11.20 3.18 -4.45
N HIS A 72 10.23 4.06 -4.20
CA HIS A 72 10.45 5.48 -3.95
C HIS A 72 10.62 5.84 -2.49
N SER A 73 9.99 5.12 -1.61
CA SER A 73 9.97 5.40 -0.17
C SER A 73 9.71 4.12 0.62
N MET A 74 10.31 4.05 1.79
CA MET A 74 10.18 2.91 2.70
C MET A 74 9.93 3.36 4.13
N GLU A 75 9.20 2.54 4.89
CA GLU A 75 9.03 2.67 6.34
C GLU A 75 9.10 1.29 6.98
N VAL A 76 10.06 1.09 7.90
CA VAL A 76 10.15 -0.15 8.68
C VAL A 76 9.19 -0.06 9.87
N TYR A 77 8.37 -1.09 10.05
CA TYR A 77 7.54 -1.21 11.25
C TYR A 77 8.41 -1.61 12.45
N ALA A 78 8.73 -0.67 13.30
CA ALA A 78 9.55 -0.89 14.50
C ALA A 78 8.76 -1.27 15.78
N GLY A 79 7.47 -1.61 15.61
CA GLY A 79 6.58 -1.95 16.74
C GLY A 79 6.02 -0.70 17.41
N LYS A 80 5.58 -0.85 18.65
CA LYS A 80 5.14 0.27 19.50
C LYS A 80 6.39 0.96 20.04
N ASP A 81 6.73 2.09 19.46
CA ASP A 81 7.64 3.10 20.01
C ASP A 81 6.80 4.09 20.84
N GLY A 82 7.39 5.04 21.48
CA GLY A 82 6.66 6.06 22.28
C GLY A 82 5.74 7.00 21.50
N THR A 83 5.49 6.74 20.20
CA THR A 83 4.59 7.55 19.37
C THR A 83 3.11 7.31 19.67
N THR A 84 2.27 8.29 19.35
CA THR A 84 0.83 8.18 19.57
C THR A 84 0.20 7.09 18.70
N PRO A 85 -0.90 6.45 19.13
CA PRO A 85 -1.63 5.48 18.29
C PRO A 85 -2.06 6.07 16.94
N GLU A 86 -2.40 7.36 16.90
CA GLU A 86 -2.83 8.07 15.71
C GLU A 86 -1.72 8.14 14.67
N SER A 87 -0.49 8.46 15.07
CA SER A 87 0.66 8.58 14.16
C SER A 87 1.08 7.24 13.55
N ARG A 88 0.65 6.12 14.15
CA ARG A 88 0.90 4.75 13.67
C ARG A 88 -0.23 4.18 12.83
N GLY A 89 -1.34 4.89 12.74
CA GLY A 89 -2.50 4.48 11.97
C GLY A 89 -2.18 4.30 10.48
N PRO A 90 -2.89 3.40 9.78
CA PRO A 90 -2.65 3.13 8.36
C PRO A 90 -2.75 4.39 7.49
N ARG A 91 -3.62 5.34 7.83
CA ARG A 91 -3.78 6.64 7.17
C ARG A 91 -2.48 7.46 7.23
N GLU A 92 -1.88 7.60 8.39
CA GLU A 92 -0.66 8.39 8.59
C GLU A 92 0.58 7.71 7.97
N VAL A 93 0.60 6.38 7.96
CA VAL A 93 1.64 5.62 7.25
C VAL A 93 1.64 5.94 5.76
N VAL A 94 0.48 5.91 5.11
CA VAL A 94 0.38 6.25 3.67
C VAL A 94 0.83 7.67 3.42
N LYS A 95 0.38 8.64 4.24
CA LYS A 95 0.81 10.06 4.11
C LYS A 95 2.32 10.24 4.18
N ARG A 96 3.01 9.53 5.08
CA ARG A 96 4.48 9.59 5.18
C ARG A 96 5.15 8.96 3.96
N LEU A 97 4.66 7.81 3.51
CA LEU A 97 5.24 7.11 2.36
C LEU A 97 5.11 7.90 1.06
N ILE A 98 3.97 8.60 0.84
CA ILE A 98 3.72 9.35 -0.39
C ILE A 98 4.32 10.77 -0.37
N ALA A 99 4.98 11.18 0.71
CA ALA A 99 5.59 12.50 0.81
C ALA A 99 6.45 12.89 -0.41
N PRO A 100 7.25 11.96 -1.03
CA PRO A 100 8.03 12.28 -2.22
C PRO A 100 7.21 12.63 -3.46
N ILE A 101 5.95 12.19 -3.54
CA ILE A 101 5.07 12.44 -4.70
C ILE A 101 3.95 13.43 -4.39
N LYS A 102 4.02 14.11 -3.24
CA LYS A 102 3.04 15.13 -2.85
C LYS A 102 2.94 16.24 -3.91
N ASN A 103 1.72 16.70 -4.19
CA ASN A 103 1.40 17.78 -5.14
C ASN A 103 1.79 17.50 -6.60
N THR A 104 1.87 16.23 -6.99
CA THR A 104 2.29 15.85 -8.34
C THR A 104 1.15 15.33 -9.23
N GLY A 105 -0.08 15.28 -8.72
CA GLY A 105 -1.25 14.80 -9.45
C GLY A 105 -1.25 13.29 -9.75
N ARG A 106 -0.46 12.51 -9.00
CA ARG A 106 -0.34 11.07 -9.18
C ARG A 106 -1.45 10.30 -8.49
N ASN A 107 -1.63 9.04 -8.90
CA ASN A 107 -2.53 8.11 -8.24
C ASN A 107 -1.77 7.16 -7.30
N VAL A 108 -2.39 6.84 -6.17
CA VAL A 108 -1.89 5.83 -5.22
C VAL A 108 -2.89 4.70 -5.11
N THR A 109 -2.44 3.48 -5.36
CA THR A 109 -3.23 2.27 -5.13
C THR A 109 -2.90 1.68 -3.76
N THR A 110 -3.92 1.32 -2.98
CA THR A 110 -3.73 0.71 -1.66
C THR A 110 -4.61 -0.53 -1.48
N ASP A 111 -4.20 -1.41 -0.57
CA ASP A 111 -5.01 -2.55 -0.19
C ASP A 111 -6.09 -2.16 0.85
N ARG A 112 -6.94 -3.13 1.21
CA ARG A 112 -8.06 -2.96 2.16
C ARG A 112 -7.63 -2.57 3.59
N TYR A 113 -6.35 -2.68 3.94
CA TYR A 113 -5.83 -2.28 5.25
C TYR A 113 -5.71 -0.77 5.35
N TYR A 114 -5.22 -0.13 4.28
CA TYR A 114 -4.97 1.30 4.23
C TYR A 114 -6.17 2.11 3.72
N THR A 115 -6.95 1.55 2.78
CA THR A 115 -8.02 2.27 2.08
C THR A 115 -9.14 2.72 3.02
N SER A 116 -9.42 4.02 3.02
CA SER A 116 -10.58 4.61 3.69
C SER A 116 -11.03 5.90 2.98
N VAL A 117 -12.27 6.33 3.24
CA VAL A 117 -12.82 7.58 2.68
C VAL A 117 -12.03 8.77 3.19
N GLU A 118 -11.71 8.80 4.47
CA GLU A 118 -10.94 9.88 5.10
C GLU A 118 -9.52 9.99 4.51
N LEU A 119 -8.89 8.87 4.17
CA LEU A 119 -7.59 8.89 3.49
C LEU A 119 -7.74 9.47 2.09
N ALA A 120 -8.77 9.09 1.33
CA ALA A 120 -9.01 9.61 -0.01
C ALA A 120 -9.26 11.13 0.00
N GLU A 121 -10.07 11.61 0.96
CA GLU A 121 -10.34 13.04 1.17
C GLU A 121 -9.04 13.82 1.47
N ASP A 122 -8.20 13.32 2.39
CA ASP A 122 -6.90 13.94 2.72
C ASP A 122 -5.96 14.00 1.53
N LEU A 123 -5.80 12.86 0.84
CA LEU A 123 -4.87 12.78 -0.29
C LEU A 123 -5.29 13.70 -1.43
N TYR A 124 -6.58 13.80 -1.66
CA TYR A 124 -7.12 14.71 -2.68
C TYR A 124 -6.88 16.17 -2.31
N SER A 125 -7.24 16.59 -1.08
CA SER A 125 -7.20 17.98 -0.64
C SER A 125 -5.79 18.48 -0.32
N ASP A 126 -5.02 17.68 0.44
CA ASP A 126 -3.76 18.16 1.03
C ASP A 126 -2.52 17.75 0.25
N TYR A 127 -2.66 16.71 -0.62
CA TYR A 127 -1.53 16.12 -1.35
C TYR A 127 -1.66 16.23 -2.87
N ASN A 128 -2.80 16.70 -3.40
CA ASN A 128 -3.12 16.69 -4.82
C ASN A 128 -2.81 15.31 -5.43
N THR A 129 -3.32 14.26 -4.78
CA THR A 129 -3.04 12.87 -5.11
C THR A 129 -4.36 12.09 -5.06
N THR A 130 -4.65 11.27 -6.06
CA THR A 130 -5.83 10.42 -6.07
C THR A 130 -5.55 9.08 -5.38
N LEU A 131 -6.60 8.43 -4.88
CA LEU A 131 -6.55 7.13 -4.23
C LEU A 131 -7.47 6.15 -4.93
N VAL A 132 -6.94 4.96 -5.22
CA VAL A 132 -7.73 3.82 -5.68
C VAL A 132 -7.44 2.62 -4.78
N GLY A 133 -8.45 1.90 -4.31
CA GLY A 133 -8.19 0.74 -3.46
C GLY A 133 -9.43 -0.06 -3.10
N THR A 134 -9.19 -1.23 -2.51
CA THR A 134 -10.27 -2.06 -1.97
C THR A 134 -10.56 -1.70 -0.53
N MET A 135 -11.82 -1.75 -0.11
CA MET A 135 -12.24 -1.45 1.25
C MET A 135 -12.76 -2.69 1.98
N ARG A 136 -12.65 -2.67 3.31
CA ARG A 136 -13.32 -3.67 4.16
C ARG A 136 -14.82 -3.36 4.24
N ASN A 137 -15.67 -4.38 4.08
CA ASN A 137 -17.14 -4.23 4.09
C ASN A 137 -17.70 -3.65 5.39
N ASN A 138 -16.99 -3.76 6.51
CA ASN A 138 -17.42 -3.29 7.82
C ASN A 138 -17.09 -1.81 8.11
N ARG A 139 -16.62 -1.04 7.13
CA ARG A 139 -16.37 0.40 7.31
C ARG A 139 -17.69 1.18 7.43
N LYS A 140 -17.72 2.16 8.36
CA LYS A 140 -18.91 2.95 8.69
C LYS A 140 -19.46 3.79 7.54
N HIS A 141 -18.57 4.30 6.68
CA HIS A 141 -18.93 5.21 5.58
C HIS A 141 -19.46 4.50 4.33
N ILE A 142 -19.59 3.17 4.35
CA ILE A 142 -20.15 2.43 3.22
C ILE A 142 -21.68 2.35 3.41
N PRO A 143 -22.48 2.86 2.44
CA PRO A 143 -23.94 2.70 2.45
C PRO A 143 -24.35 1.22 2.52
N GLU A 144 -25.43 0.92 3.26
CA GLU A 144 -25.89 -0.48 3.43
C GLU A 144 -26.30 -1.13 2.11
N GLU A 145 -26.80 -0.34 1.15
CA GLU A 145 -27.18 -0.80 -0.18
C GLU A 145 -25.98 -1.36 -0.98
N LEU A 146 -24.76 -0.86 -0.70
CA LEU A 146 -23.52 -1.37 -1.29
C LEU A 146 -23.00 -2.61 -0.58
N LYS A 147 -23.36 -2.85 0.68
CA LYS A 147 -22.94 -4.02 1.46
C LYS A 147 -23.76 -5.27 1.14
N THR A 148 -25.02 -5.08 0.72
CA THR A 148 -25.98 -6.16 0.47
C THR A 148 -25.57 -6.99 -0.74
N THR A 149 -25.58 -8.33 -0.58
CA THR A 149 -25.36 -9.29 -1.68
C THR A 149 -26.64 -9.99 -2.09
N THR A 150 -27.70 -9.94 -1.26
CA THR A 150 -28.97 -10.62 -1.52
C THR A 150 -29.68 -9.98 -2.70
N GLY A 151 -30.17 -10.83 -3.62
CA GLY A 151 -30.91 -10.38 -4.80
C GLY A 151 -30.04 -9.67 -5.85
N ARG A 152 -28.71 -9.86 -5.78
CA ARG A 152 -27.79 -9.31 -6.79
C ARG A 152 -27.24 -10.40 -7.69
N ASP A 153 -27.21 -10.10 -9.00
CA ASP A 153 -26.63 -10.98 -10.01
C ASP A 153 -25.09 -11.05 -9.90
N LEU A 154 -24.55 -12.14 -10.39
CA LEU A 154 -23.09 -12.25 -10.59
C LEU A 154 -22.61 -11.15 -11.54
N TYR A 155 -21.43 -10.63 -11.24
CA TYR A 155 -20.77 -9.54 -11.99
C TYR A 155 -21.53 -8.20 -12.00
N SER A 156 -22.61 -8.09 -11.21
CA SER A 156 -23.32 -6.81 -11.06
C SER A 156 -22.50 -5.80 -10.28
N SER A 157 -22.58 -4.53 -10.69
CA SER A 157 -21.96 -3.40 -9.99
C SER A 157 -23.03 -2.43 -9.49
N LYS A 158 -22.77 -1.83 -8.31
CA LYS A 158 -23.53 -0.68 -7.79
C LYS A 158 -22.54 0.43 -7.47
N PHE A 159 -22.93 1.67 -7.72
CA PHE A 159 -22.11 2.84 -7.51
C PHE A 159 -22.74 3.77 -6.48
N ALA A 160 -21.88 4.44 -5.71
CA ALA A 160 -22.27 5.60 -4.90
C ALA A 160 -21.20 6.68 -5.09
N PHE A 161 -21.63 7.92 -5.18
CA PHE A 161 -20.79 9.09 -5.41
C PHE A 161 -20.94 10.06 -4.26
N THR A 162 -19.89 10.84 -3.98
CA THR A 162 -19.98 11.97 -3.07
C THR A 162 -21.00 12.96 -3.61
N ASP A 163 -21.89 13.47 -2.76
CA ASP A 163 -22.84 14.51 -3.12
C ASP A 163 -22.10 15.78 -3.54
N PRO A 164 -22.30 16.28 -4.77
CA PRO A 164 -21.67 17.53 -5.24
C PRO A 164 -21.98 18.74 -4.33
N ALA A 165 -23.11 18.75 -3.65
CA ALA A 165 -23.49 19.82 -2.73
C ALA A 165 -22.70 19.80 -1.41
N SER A 166 -22.02 18.69 -1.08
CA SER A 166 -21.32 18.49 0.21
C SER A 166 -20.00 19.26 0.32
N GLN A 167 -19.49 19.87 -0.72
CA GLN A 167 -18.17 20.52 -0.81
C GLN A 167 -16.99 19.60 -0.43
N LYS A 168 -17.22 18.30 -0.34
CA LYS A 168 -16.18 17.30 -0.08
C LYS A 168 -15.48 16.87 -1.36
N PRO A 169 -14.23 16.38 -1.26
CA PRO A 169 -13.55 15.75 -2.38
C PRO A 169 -14.40 14.67 -3.04
N PRO A 170 -14.35 14.56 -4.37
CA PRO A 170 -15.12 13.57 -5.08
C PRO A 170 -14.58 12.17 -4.80
N VAL A 171 -15.42 11.30 -4.27
CA VAL A 171 -15.11 9.89 -4.02
C VAL A 171 -16.21 9.02 -4.60
N THR A 172 -15.82 8.00 -5.32
CA THR A 172 -16.71 6.97 -5.85
C THR A 172 -16.51 5.67 -5.08
N LEU A 173 -17.59 5.07 -4.61
CA LEU A 173 -17.61 3.72 -4.08
C LEU A 173 -18.26 2.78 -5.07
N VAL A 174 -17.64 1.63 -5.30
CA VAL A 174 -18.16 0.59 -6.20
C VAL A 174 -18.29 -0.72 -5.42
N SER A 175 -19.48 -1.30 -5.47
CA SER A 175 -19.75 -2.64 -4.94
C SER A 175 -19.91 -3.61 -6.10
N TYR A 176 -19.04 -4.61 -6.19
CA TYR A 176 -18.99 -5.62 -7.25
C TYR A 176 -19.16 -7.02 -6.69
N ILE A 177 -19.91 -7.88 -7.38
CA ILE A 177 -20.17 -9.28 -6.98
C ILE A 177 -19.35 -10.24 -7.89
N PRO A 178 -18.08 -10.57 -7.54
CA PRO A 178 -17.26 -11.46 -8.35
C PRO A 178 -17.65 -12.94 -8.25
N LYS A 179 -18.30 -13.34 -7.16
CA LYS A 179 -18.74 -14.71 -6.86
C LYS A 179 -19.99 -14.67 -5.98
N PRO A 180 -20.80 -15.75 -5.96
CA PRO A 180 -21.96 -15.84 -5.06
C PRO A 180 -21.58 -15.51 -3.62
N LYS A 181 -22.39 -14.69 -2.95
CA LYS A 181 -22.22 -14.27 -1.55
C LYS A 181 -20.90 -13.52 -1.26
N ARG A 182 -20.13 -13.12 -2.26
CA ARG A 182 -18.88 -12.35 -2.08
C ARG A 182 -19.04 -10.96 -2.66
N ASN A 183 -18.92 -9.95 -1.82
CA ASN A 183 -18.93 -8.55 -2.18
C ASN A 183 -17.52 -7.97 -2.14
N LEU A 184 -17.13 -7.26 -3.18
CA LEU A 184 -15.89 -6.49 -3.25
C LEU A 184 -16.26 -5.01 -3.28
N ILE A 185 -15.88 -4.28 -2.25
CA ILE A 185 -16.03 -2.82 -2.20
C ILE A 185 -14.72 -2.18 -2.65
N MET A 186 -14.81 -1.29 -3.62
CA MET A 186 -13.69 -0.49 -4.14
C MET A 186 -13.98 0.98 -3.91
N LEU A 187 -12.93 1.75 -3.66
CA LEU A 187 -12.97 3.20 -3.52
C LEU A 187 -12.07 3.81 -4.58
N SER A 188 -12.52 4.90 -5.19
CA SER A 188 -11.71 5.71 -6.09
C SER A 188 -12.02 7.20 -5.90
N SER A 189 -10.98 8.02 -5.80
CA SER A 189 -11.07 9.46 -5.98
C SER A 189 -10.53 9.93 -7.34
N GLN A 190 -10.20 8.96 -8.22
CA GLN A 190 -9.73 9.20 -9.60
C GLN A 190 -10.86 9.07 -10.63
N HIS A 191 -11.80 8.15 -10.40
CA HIS A 191 -12.89 7.84 -11.33
C HIS A 191 -14.21 8.40 -10.80
N HIS A 192 -14.95 9.11 -11.65
CA HIS A 192 -16.16 9.86 -11.26
C HIS A 192 -17.40 9.46 -12.08
N ASP A 193 -17.32 8.40 -12.84
CA ASP A 193 -18.42 7.88 -13.66
C ASP A 193 -18.77 6.42 -13.32
N ALA A 194 -19.98 6.00 -13.74
CA ALA A 194 -20.48 4.64 -13.55
C ALA A 194 -20.16 3.73 -14.76
N LYS A 195 -19.11 4.03 -15.53
CA LYS A 195 -18.74 3.21 -16.67
C LYS A 195 -18.23 1.86 -16.23
N VAL A 196 -18.88 0.81 -16.68
CA VAL A 196 -18.43 -0.58 -16.58
C VAL A 196 -17.85 -0.93 -17.95
N MET A 197 -16.57 -1.30 -18.00
CA MET A 197 -15.99 -1.77 -19.26
C MET A 197 -16.58 -3.15 -19.61
N GLU A 198 -17.06 -3.28 -20.84
CA GLU A 198 -17.53 -4.55 -21.38
C GLU A 198 -16.41 -5.59 -21.42
N GLU A 199 -16.80 -6.84 -21.23
CA GLU A 199 -15.98 -8.02 -20.97
C GLU A 199 -14.62 -8.16 -21.70
N GLY A 200 -13.63 -8.58 -20.96
CA GLY A 200 -12.56 -9.47 -21.43
C GLY A 200 -11.18 -8.86 -21.63
N LYS A 201 -10.97 -7.54 -21.62
CA LYS A 201 -9.64 -6.97 -21.93
C LYS A 201 -8.93 -6.18 -20.82
N ASN A 202 -9.60 -5.78 -19.76
CA ASN A 202 -8.92 -5.08 -18.67
C ASN A 202 -9.30 -5.69 -17.33
N LYS A 203 -8.35 -6.41 -16.73
CA LYS A 203 -8.28 -6.52 -15.28
C LYS A 203 -8.38 -5.10 -14.76
N SER A 204 -9.30 -4.85 -13.79
CA SER A 204 -9.50 -3.51 -13.23
C SER A 204 -8.16 -2.83 -12.99
N ASP A 205 -8.07 -1.51 -13.16
CA ASP A 205 -6.85 -0.72 -12.92
C ASP A 205 -6.21 -1.04 -11.56
N ILE A 206 -7.04 -1.38 -10.56
CA ILE A 206 -6.60 -1.88 -9.25
C ILE A 206 -5.76 -3.16 -9.37
N ASN A 207 -6.11 -4.12 -10.21
CA ASN A 207 -5.32 -5.35 -10.35
C ASN A 207 -4.01 -5.11 -11.11
N ALA A 208 -4.00 -4.16 -12.04
CA ALA A 208 -2.80 -3.80 -12.78
C ALA A 208 -1.79 -3.08 -11.88
N THR A 209 -2.26 -2.20 -11.00
CA THR A 209 -1.41 -1.37 -10.13
C THR A 209 -1.03 -2.08 -8.83
N LYS A 210 -1.92 -2.89 -8.24
CA LYS A 210 -1.69 -3.57 -6.96
C LYS A 210 -0.58 -4.62 -7.00
N GLY A 211 -0.37 -5.29 -8.14
CA GLY A 211 0.59 -6.40 -8.27
C GLY A 211 2.07 -6.00 -8.28
N SER A 212 2.38 -4.71 -8.32
CA SER A 212 3.77 -4.25 -8.44
C SER A 212 4.61 -4.57 -7.22
N VAL A 213 4.09 -4.35 -6.00
CA VAL A 213 4.80 -4.68 -4.76
C VAL A 213 4.94 -6.19 -4.58
N ASP A 214 3.92 -6.97 -4.92
CA ASP A 214 4.01 -8.43 -4.91
C ASP A 214 5.15 -8.92 -5.84
N THR A 215 5.32 -8.27 -7.00
CA THR A 215 6.42 -8.57 -7.93
C THR A 215 7.77 -8.18 -7.33
N ILE A 216 7.89 -7.02 -6.69
CA ILE A 216 9.10 -6.59 -5.99
C ILE A 216 9.47 -7.58 -4.87
N ASP A 217 8.50 -8.00 -4.05
CA ASP A 217 8.70 -8.99 -2.99
C ASP A 217 9.14 -10.36 -3.56
N GLN A 218 8.57 -10.77 -4.69
CA GLN A 218 8.99 -11.97 -5.41
C GLN A 218 10.41 -11.86 -5.95
N MET A 219 10.78 -10.74 -6.56
CA MET A 219 12.15 -10.48 -7.06
C MET A 219 13.15 -10.46 -5.91
N ALA A 220 12.84 -9.77 -4.81
CA ALA A 220 13.67 -9.70 -3.62
C ALA A 220 13.91 -11.08 -2.98
N ARG A 221 12.95 -12.01 -3.09
CA ARG A 221 13.12 -13.39 -2.61
C ARG A 221 13.92 -14.25 -3.58
N LYS A 222 13.68 -14.11 -4.89
CA LYS A 222 14.32 -14.93 -5.92
C LYS A 222 15.80 -14.61 -6.10
N TYR A 223 16.15 -13.34 -6.03
CA TYR A 223 17.50 -12.82 -6.29
C TYR A 223 18.15 -12.29 -5.00
N THR A 224 17.79 -12.85 -3.85
CA THR A 224 18.25 -12.35 -2.55
C THR A 224 19.74 -12.47 -2.34
N THR A 225 20.34 -11.43 -1.77
CA THR A 225 21.72 -11.41 -1.28
C THR A 225 21.86 -11.97 0.13
N LYS A 226 20.75 -12.35 0.76
CA LYS A 226 20.71 -12.79 2.16
C LYS A 226 21.60 -13.98 2.42
N ARG A 227 22.41 -13.84 3.51
CA ARG A 227 23.15 -14.92 4.15
C ARG A 227 22.46 -15.32 5.45
N SER A 228 22.67 -16.56 5.88
CA SER A 228 22.18 -17.04 7.18
C SER A 228 22.76 -16.17 8.31
N THR A 229 21.89 -15.63 9.17
CA THR A 229 22.29 -14.77 10.27
C THR A 229 21.21 -14.77 11.36
N GLN A 230 21.64 -14.75 12.63
CA GLN A 230 20.75 -14.56 13.77
C GLN A 230 20.61 -13.08 14.18
N ARG A 231 21.28 -12.17 13.47
CA ARG A 231 21.31 -10.73 13.74
C ARG A 231 20.29 -10.02 12.85
N TRP A 232 19.18 -9.54 13.44
CA TRP A 232 18.14 -8.84 12.70
C TRP A 232 18.64 -7.59 11.93
N PRO A 233 19.60 -6.76 12.43
CA PRO A 233 20.09 -5.63 11.66
C PRO A 233 20.74 -6.07 10.35
N LEU A 234 21.54 -7.12 10.40
CA LEU A 234 22.20 -7.65 9.20
C LEU A 234 21.18 -8.25 8.23
N SER A 235 20.16 -8.98 8.73
CA SER A 235 19.08 -9.51 7.90
C SER A 235 18.27 -8.39 7.22
N MET A 236 17.99 -7.31 7.94
CA MET A 236 17.31 -6.13 7.37
C MET A 236 18.19 -5.41 6.35
N PHE A 237 19.49 -5.27 6.64
CA PHE A 237 20.45 -4.67 5.71
C PHE A 237 20.49 -5.41 4.37
N TYR A 238 20.48 -6.75 4.37
CA TYR A 238 20.34 -7.52 3.12
C TYR A 238 19.03 -7.22 2.38
N THR A 239 17.93 -7.04 3.10
CA THR A 239 16.66 -6.64 2.45
C THR A 239 16.78 -5.28 1.77
N LEU A 240 17.48 -4.33 2.38
CA LEU A 240 17.76 -3.02 1.76
C LEU A 240 18.62 -3.17 0.51
N ILE A 241 19.65 -4.01 0.53
CA ILE A 241 20.48 -4.31 -0.64
C ILE A 241 19.62 -4.94 -1.75
N ASP A 242 18.78 -5.92 -1.43
CA ASP A 242 17.90 -6.57 -2.42
C ASP A 242 17.00 -5.54 -3.11
N ILE A 243 16.40 -4.60 -2.35
CA ILE A 243 15.60 -3.50 -2.89
C ILE A 243 16.45 -2.56 -3.77
N ALA A 244 17.69 -2.25 -3.36
CA ALA A 244 18.58 -1.42 -4.17
C ALA A 244 18.94 -2.08 -5.50
N CYS A 245 19.22 -3.39 -5.49
CA CYS A 245 19.49 -4.13 -6.71
C CYS A 245 18.29 -4.12 -7.68
N ILE A 246 17.06 -4.22 -7.13
CA ILE A 246 15.83 -4.10 -7.93
C ILE A 246 15.72 -2.70 -8.52
N ASN A 247 15.92 -1.64 -7.72
CA ASN A 247 15.90 -0.28 -8.20
C ASN A 247 17.00 -0.01 -9.25
N ALA A 248 18.22 -0.52 -9.04
CA ALA A 248 19.32 -0.38 -9.99
C ALA A 248 19.05 -1.09 -11.33
N TYR A 249 18.29 -2.18 -11.31
CA TYR A 249 17.87 -2.87 -12.53
C TYR A 249 16.85 -2.06 -13.34
N THR A 250 16.12 -1.17 -12.68
CA THR A 250 15.10 -0.30 -13.30
C THR A 250 15.74 0.94 -13.94
N LEU A 251 16.86 1.43 -13.39
CA LEU A 251 17.62 2.60 -13.89
C LEU A 251 18.39 2.25 -15.17
#